data_a0f4e1c9f22ddb67161589daf424ccca
#
_entry.id   a0f4e1c9f22ddb67161589daf424ccca
#
_cell.length_a   1.000
_cell.length_b   1.000
_cell.length_c   1.000
_cell.angle_alpha   90.00
_cell.angle_beta   90.00
_cell.angle_gamma   90.00
#
_symmetry.space_group_name_H-M   'P 1'
#
loop_
_entity.id
_entity.type
_entity.pdbx_description
1 polymer ?
#
loop_
_entity_poly.entity_id
_entity_poly.type
_entity_poly.pdbx_seq_one_letter_code
_entity_poly.pdbx_strand_id
1 'polypeptide(L)'
;MKKEKEKETRTSIVQVILDDYEHGDTDWRKYPNQGQNDGKRSIRIVQALYDEIGKTELNRQVLELQARHLLQDGKGQKISGWYTRGSELEQIVYCLSDIPRFYEMDGRVPKYERYFEPFLKLRQELQKLRGRQQTWKPWIDQCIGELENDLEREKIPKICKDQETKEIYFNTLAGLNEIEEPVSRRIFSKKYLKNSKSFQRAVQDKIISDARKFCPDVDADEEVMGNDEVLSEIGIETYHQELSVKGSLQFELAGNKIDTALFAYGTI
;
A
#
# COMPACT_ATOMS: atom_id res chain seq x y z
N MET A 1 -2.03 -20.38 12.20
CA MET A 1 -0.73 -20.84 11.67
C MET A 1 0.09 -19.62 11.28
N LYS A 2 1.10 -19.24 12.06
CA LYS A 2 2.09 -18.23 11.66
C LYS A 2 2.90 -18.84 10.51
N LYS A 3 2.83 -18.25 9.31
CA LYS A 3 3.80 -18.55 8.25
C LYS A 3 5.16 -18.10 8.79
N GLU A 4 6.03 -19.06 9.11
CA GLU A 4 7.46 -18.80 9.22
C GLU A 4 7.89 -18.17 7.89
N LYS A 5 8.34 -16.93 7.95
CA LYS A 5 9.08 -16.36 6.83
C LYS A 5 10.36 -17.18 6.73
N GLU A 6 10.51 -17.92 5.64
CA GLU A 6 11.79 -18.49 5.25
C GLU A 6 12.81 -17.35 5.32
N LYS A 7 13.77 -17.50 6.22
CA LYS A 7 14.87 -16.56 6.37
C LYS A 7 15.76 -16.79 5.17
N GLU A 8 15.69 -15.90 4.19
CA GLU A 8 16.61 -15.95 3.05
C GLU A 8 18.04 -16.01 3.59
N THR A 9 18.75 -17.08 3.24
CA THR A 9 20.14 -17.31 3.67
C THR A 9 21.02 -16.29 2.96
N ARG A 10 21.74 -15.49 3.74
CA ARG A 10 22.64 -14.49 3.17
C ARG A 10 23.86 -15.18 2.55
N THR A 11 24.23 -14.73 1.37
CA THR A 11 25.36 -15.30 0.61
C THR A 11 26.53 -14.33 0.52
N SER A 12 26.35 -13.07 0.94
CA SER A 12 27.40 -12.06 0.85
C SER A 12 27.44 -11.12 2.05
N ILE A 13 28.65 -10.59 2.30
CA ILE A 13 28.89 -9.55 3.31
C ILE A 13 28.17 -8.24 2.95
N VAL A 14 27.95 -7.98 1.67
CA VAL A 14 27.18 -6.81 1.19
C VAL A 14 25.75 -6.90 1.65
N GLN A 15 25.15 -8.09 1.58
CA GLN A 15 23.79 -8.33 2.11
C GLN A 15 23.73 -8.09 3.62
N VAL A 16 24.74 -8.52 4.36
CA VAL A 16 24.83 -8.27 5.81
C VAL A 16 24.88 -6.78 6.11
N ILE A 17 25.69 -6.02 5.36
CA ILE A 17 25.80 -4.57 5.51
C ILE A 17 24.46 -3.89 5.21
N LEU A 18 23.81 -4.27 4.11
CA LEU A 18 22.53 -3.69 3.72
C LEU A 18 21.41 -4.06 4.68
N ASP A 19 21.40 -5.28 5.20
CA ASP A 19 20.42 -5.71 6.21
C ASP A 19 20.58 -4.92 7.52
N ASP A 20 21.83 -4.72 7.99
CA ASP A 20 22.10 -3.90 9.15
C ASP A 20 21.67 -2.44 8.94
N TYR A 21 21.97 -1.89 7.77
CA TYR A 21 21.54 -0.56 7.38
C TYR A 21 20.02 -0.42 7.34
N GLU A 22 19.32 -1.35 6.72
CA GLU A 22 17.86 -1.37 6.59
C GLU A 22 17.14 -1.70 7.92
N HIS A 23 17.81 -2.35 8.86
CA HIS A 23 17.25 -2.67 10.19
C HIS A 23 17.25 -1.47 11.13
N GLY A 24 18.15 -0.51 10.93
CA GLY A 24 18.23 0.71 11.73
C GLY A 24 17.01 1.63 11.53
N ASP A 25 16.64 2.37 12.59
CA ASP A 25 15.36 3.09 12.65
C ASP A 25 15.28 4.32 11.76
N THR A 26 16.39 4.97 11.41
CA THR A 26 16.32 6.29 10.78
C THR A 26 17.20 6.50 9.56
N ASP A 27 18.33 5.82 9.44
CA ASP A 27 19.31 6.16 8.40
C ASP A 27 18.84 5.83 6.99
N TRP A 28 18.18 4.70 6.79
CA TRP A 28 17.65 4.31 5.48
C TRP A 28 16.58 5.27 4.95
N ARG A 29 15.91 6.04 5.83
CA ARG A 29 14.92 7.07 5.45
C ARG A 29 15.56 8.32 4.82
N LYS A 30 16.87 8.49 5.01
CA LYS A 30 17.65 9.61 4.46
C LYS A 30 18.30 9.27 3.12
N TYR A 31 18.14 8.04 2.64
CA TYR A 31 18.70 7.60 1.36
C TYR A 31 18.13 8.41 0.19
N PRO A 32 18.92 8.74 -0.85
CA PRO A 32 20.37 8.54 -0.97
C PRO A 32 21.20 9.65 -0.29
N ASN A 33 20.58 10.72 0.19
CA ASN A 33 21.23 11.92 0.74
C ASN A 33 21.45 11.76 2.23
N GLN A 34 22.27 10.81 2.63
CA GLN A 34 22.52 10.49 4.04
C GLN A 34 23.35 11.51 4.79
N GLY A 35 23.56 12.65 4.19
CA GLY A 35 24.14 13.79 4.83
C GLY A 35 25.64 13.92 4.65
N GLN A 36 26.07 15.13 4.76
CA GLN A 36 27.46 15.57 4.71
C GLN A 36 28.31 15.05 5.88
N ASN A 37 27.71 14.31 6.81
CA ASN A 37 28.42 13.67 7.90
C ASN A 37 28.68 12.21 7.54
N ASP A 38 29.93 11.82 7.45
CA ASP A 38 30.43 10.45 7.29
C ASP A 38 30.05 9.58 8.52
N GLY A 39 28.74 9.36 8.70
CA GLY A 39 28.24 8.45 9.70
C GLY A 39 28.79 7.06 9.43
N LYS A 40 29.21 6.38 10.51
CA LYS A 40 29.74 5.02 10.43
C LYS A 40 28.90 4.08 11.23
N ARG A 41 28.79 2.86 10.74
CA ARG A 41 28.23 1.73 11.48
C ARG A 41 29.23 0.58 11.55
N SER A 42 29.10 -0.23 12.56
CA SER A 42 29.96 -1.40 12.75
C SER A 42 29.14 -2.65 12.91
N ILE A 43 29.55 -3.70 12.23
CA ILE A 43 28.98 -5.03 12.31
C ILE A 43 29.99 -5.97 12.94
N ARG A 44 29.62 -6.60 14.05
CA ARG A 44 30.42 -7.67 14.64
C ARG A 44 30.16 -8.96 13.88
N ILE A 45 31.21 -9.62 13.45
CA ILE A 45 31.12 -10.92 12.78
C ILE A 45 31.00 -11.98 13.85
N VAL A 46 29.88 -12.67 13.86
CA VAL A 46 29.58 -13.74 14.82
C VAL A 46 29.62 -15.11 14.13
N GLN A 47 29.73 -16.17 14.91
CA GLN A 47 29.81 -17.54 14.40
C GLN A 47 28.69 -17.88 13.40
N ALA A 48 27.48 -17.42 13.67
CA ALA A 48 26.35 -17.63 12.76
C ALA A 48 26.58 -17.09 11.33
N LEU A 49 27.34 -15.99 11.15
CA LEU A 49 27.70 -15.48 9.83
C LEU A 49 28.76 -16.35 9.14
N TYR A 50 29.67 -16.91 9.91
CA TYR A 50 30.64 -17.89 9.38
C TYR A 50 29.95 -19.19 8.94
N ASP A 51 28.93 -19.61 9.68
CA ASP A 51 28.14 -20.80 9.34
C ASP A 51 27.26 -20.56 8.10
N GLU A 52 26.79 -19.34 7.93
CA GLU A 52 25.90 -18.94 6.82
C GLU A 52 26.68 -18.69 5.50
N ILE A 53 27.81 -18.00 5.54
CA ILE A 53 28.56 -17.57 4.33
C ILE A 53 29.84 -18.42 4.14
N GLY A 54 30.44 -18.87 5.22
CA GLY A 54 31.72 -19.57 5.20
C GLY A 54 32.93 -18.66 5.41
N LYS A 55 33.91 -19.12 6.20
CA LYS A 55 35.08 -18.31 6.57
C LYS A 55 35.93 -17.87 5.37
N THR A 56 36.20 -18.80 4.46
CA THR A 56 37.02 -18.53 3.27
C THR A 56 36.32 -17.54 2.34
N GLU A 57 35.03 -17.69 2.19
CA GLU A 57 34.22 -16.84 1.33
C GLU A 57 34.09 -15.42 1.91
N LEU A 58 33.85 -15.27 3.21
CA LEU A 58 33.85 -13.96 3.87
C LEU A 58 35.18 -13.21 3.67
N ASN A 59 36.30 -13.90 3.86
CA ASN A 59 37.62 -13.30 3.64
C ASN A 59 37.82 -12.88 2.19
N ARG A 60 37.40 -13.71 1.22
CA ARG A 60 37.47 -13.40 -0.21
C ARG A 60 36.67 -12.13 -0.53
N GLN A 61 35.45 -12.04 -0.01
CA GLN A 61 34.54 -10.90 -0.24
C GLN A 61 35.09 -9.61 0.40
N VAL A 62 35.69 -9.67 1.57
CA VAL A 62 36.34 -8.50 2.19
C VAL A 62 37.51 -8.00 1.32
N LEU A 63 38.31 -8.88 0.76
CA LEU A 63 39.40 -8.50 -0.16
C LEU A 63 38.83 -7.91 -1.48
N GLU A 64 37.71 -8.41 -1.97
CA GLU A 64 37.03 -7.85 -3.12
C GLU A 64 36.52 -6.41 -2.84
N LEU A 65 35.91 -6.18 -1.67
CA LEU A 65 35.49 -4.85 -1.25
C LEU A 65 36.69 -3.90 -1.07
N GLN A 66 37.83 -4.41 -0.61
CA GLN A 66 39.07 -3.66 -0.56
C GLN A 66 39.55 -3.25 -1.95
N ALA A 67 39.54 -4.18 -2.90
CA ALA A 67 39.95 -3.88 -4.30
C ALA A 67 39.05 -2.82 -4.94
N ARG A 68 37.80 -2.71 -4.49
CA ARG A 68 36.83 -1.67 -4.92
C ARG A 68 36.92 -0.38 -4.10
N HIS A 69 37.86 -0.27 -3.17
CA HIS A 69 38.05 0.86 -2.25
C HIS A 69 36.84 1.14 -1.33
N LEU A 70 36.03 0.12 -1.02
CA LEU A 70 34.88 0.21 -0.13
C LEU A 70 35.21 -0.17 1.32
N LEU A 71 36.21 -1.04 1.52
CA LEU A 71 36.72 -1.40 2.82
C LEU A 71 38.25 -1.33 2.83
N GLN A 72 38.86 -0.97 3.97
CA GLN A 72 40.31 -0.91 4.15
C GLN A 72 40.73 -1.65 5.40
N ASP A 73 42.02 -1.98 5.54
CA ASP A 73 42.54 -2.55 6.80
C ASP A 73 42.33 -1.54 7.94
N GLY A 74 41.64 -1.99 8.99
CA GLY A 74 41.06 -1.14 10.01
C GLY A 74 42.04 -0.56 11.04
N LYS A 75 43.35 -0.72 10.88
CA LYS A 75 44.32 -0.19 11.82
C LYS A 75 44.39 1.33 11.76
N GLY A 76 43.72 1.99 12.71
CA GLY A 76 43.83 3.45 12.89
C GLY A 76 43.01 4.27 11.88
N GLN A 77 42.07 3.70 11.18
CA GLN A 77 41.36 4.38 10.10
C GLN A 77 40.07 5.09 10.54
N LYS A 78 39.82 6.23 9.90
CA LYS A 78 38.57 7.00 10.03
C LYS A 78 37.52 6.64 8.97
N ILE A 79 37.78 5.69 8.11
CA ILE A 79 36.98 5.27 6.93
C ILE A 79 36.47 3.84 7.09
N SER A 80 35.67 3.36 6.15
CA SER A 80 35.22 1.99 6.10
C SER A 80 36.34 0.98 6.17
N GLY A 81 36.21 -0.07 6.96
CA GLY A 81 37.30 -1.01 7.16
C GLY A 81 36.85 -2.34 7.77
N TRP A 82 37.81 -3.25 7.91
CA TRP A 82 37.62 -4.51 8.62
C TRP A 82 38.73 -4.70 9.69
N TYR A 83 38.39 -5.48 10.69
CA TYR A 83 39.29 -5.80 11.81
C TYR A 83 39.32 -7.30 11.98
N THR A 84 40.49 -7.84 12.25
CA THR A 84 40.73 -9.26 12.50
C THR A 84 41.30 -9.51 13.87
N ARG A 85 40.94 -10.66 14.46
CA ARG A 85 41.60 -11.21 15.65
C ARG A 85 42.25 -12.52 15.24
N GLY A 86 43.60 -12.47 15.12
CA GLY A 86 44.32 -13.56 14.48
C GLY A 86 43.94 -13.70 12.99
N SER A 87 43.48 -14.87 12.59
CA SER A 87 43.04 -15.14 11.21
C SER A 87 41.53 -15.00 10.99
N GLU A 88 40.79 -14.54 12.02
CA GLU A 88 39.35 -14.41 11.97
C GLU A 88 38.91 -12.97 11.83
N LEU A 89 37.96 -12.73 10.93
CA LEU A 89 37.32 -11.45 10.78
C LEU A 89 36.46 -11.19 12.03
N GLU A 90 36.73 -10.10 12.75
CA GLU A 90 36.01 -9.78 13.99
C GLU A 90 34.92 -8.73 13.78
N GLN A 91 35.22 -7.73 12.96
CA GLN A 91 34.34 -6.60 12.78
C GLN A 91 34.54 -5.95 11.42
N ILE A 92 33.43 -5.43 10.88
CA ILE A 92 33.40 -4.54 9.72
C ILE A 92 32.85 -3.20 10.14
N VAL A 93 33.48 -2.13 9.68
CA VAL A 93 33.00 -0.76 9.80
C VAL A 93 32.74 -0.23 8.39
N TYR A 94 31.53 0.26 8.14
CA TYR A 94 31.17 0.85 6.86
C TYR A 94 30.71 2.31 7.03
N CYS A 95 30.95 3.13 6.02
CA CYS A 95 30.45 4.50 5.95
C CYS A 95 29.07 4.54 5.32
N LEU A 96 28.18 5.37 5.83
CA LEU A 96 26.83 5.55 5.27
C LEU A 96 26.90 6.16 3.85
N SER A 97 27.93 6.91 3.53
CA SER A 97 28.19 7.43 2.17
C SER A 97 28.44 6.34 1.13
N ASP A 98 28.87 5.13 1.53
CA ASP A 98 29.14 4.01 0.63
C ASP A 98 27.89 3.14 0.35
N ILE A 99 26.81 3.35 1.07
CA ILE A 99 25.57 2.55 0.94
C ILE A 99 25.02 2.49 -0.50
N PRO A 100 24.99 3.57 -1.30
CA PRO A 100 24.54 3.47 -2.69
C PRO A 100 25.33 2.44 -3.51
N ARG A 101 26.64 2.36 -3.31
CA ARG A 101 27.52 1.39 -3.98
C ARG A 101 27.24 -0.05 -3.52
N PHE A 102 26.91 -0.25 -2.25
CA PHE A 102 26.51 -1.57 -1.76
C PHE A 102 25.19 -2.03 -2.38
N TYR A 103 24.22 -1.12 -2.56
CA TYR A 103 22.97 -1.43 -3.29
C TYR A 103 23.24 -1.78 -4.77
N GLU A 104 24.12 -1.05 -5.44
CA GLU A 104 24.53 -1.37 -6.82
C GLU A 104 25.17 -2.75 -6.93
N MET A 105 26.00 -3.13 -5.95
CA MET A 105 26.68 -4.43 -5.91
C MET A 105 25.72 -5.59 -5.66
N ASP A 106 24.74 -5.43 -4.77
CA ASP A 106 23.77 -6.47 -4.42
C ASP A 106 22.62 -6.54 -5.45
N GLY A 107 22.38 -5.46 -6.17
CA GLY A 107 21.29 -5.35 -7.15
C GLY A 107 19.89 -5.23 -6.51
N ARG A 108 19.79 -5.08 -5.18
CA ARG A 108 18.50 -4.87 -4.53
C ARG A 108 18.05 -3.41 -4.64
N VAL A 109 16.75 -3.22 -4.74
CA VAL A 109 16.15 -1.89 -4.67
C VAL A 109 16.24 -1.36 -3.23
N PRO A 110 16.71 -0.11 -3.02
CA PRO A 110 16.81 0.48 -1.69
C PRO A 110 15.49 0.45 -0.90
N LYS A 111 15.57 0.19 0.41
CA LYS A 111 14.38 0.18 1.28
C LYS A 111 13.64 1.52 1.26
N TYR A 112 14.34 2.65 1.12
CA TYR A 112 13.74 3.96 0.93
C TYR A 112 12.78 3.99 -0.25
N GLU A 113 13.21 3.54 -1.43
CA GLU A 113 12.40 3.51 -2.64
C GLU A 113 11.25 2.51 -2.54
N ARG A 114 11.49 1.34 -1.92
CA ARG A 114 10.47 0.30 -1.77
C ARG A 114 9.36 0.64 -0.77
N TYR A 115 9.69 1.39 0.28
CA TYR A 115 8.81 1.54 1.44
C TYR A 115 8.51 3.00 1.77
N PHE A 116 9.49 3.87 1.85
CA PHE A 116 9.31 5.22 2.39
C PHE A 116 8.87 6.23 1.33
N GLU A 117 9.37 6.14 0.13
CA GLU A 117 8.94 6.99 -0.99
C GLU A 117 7.46 6.78 -1.34
N PRO A 118 6.96 5.54 -1.49
CA PRO A 118 5.53 5.30 -1.66
C PRO A 118 4.68 5.83 -0.51
N PHE A 119 5.18 5.76 0.73
CA PHE A 119 4.53 6.29 1.91
C PHE A 119 4.41 7.82 1.86
N LEU A 120 5.50 8.54 1.54
CA LEU A 120 5.47 10.00 1.39
C LEU A 120 4.55 10.44 0.26
N LYS A 121 4.56 9.73 -0.86
CA LYS A 121 3.68 9.96 -1.98
C LYS A 121 2.21 9.81 -1.58
N LEU A 122 1.87 8.73 -0.88
CA LEU A 122 0.52 8.50 -0.40
C LEU A 122 0.06 9.61 0.57
N ARG A 123 0.94 10.07 1.46
CA ARG A 123 0.65 11.20 2.36
C ARG A 123 0.30 12.48 1.60
N GLN A 124 1.06 12.79 0.55
CA GLN A 124 0.77 13.95 -0.32
C GLN A 124 -0.56 13.78 -1.08
N GLU A 125 -0.86 12.56 -1.54
CA GLU A 125 -2.10 12.27 -2.24
C GLU A 125 -3.33 12.40 -1.33
N LEU A 126 -3.23 11.97 -0.05
CA LEU A 126 -4.28 12.19 0.95
C LEU A 126 -4.48 13.66 1.27
N GLN A 127 -3.42 14.44 1.39
CA GLN A 127 -3.53 15.89 1.56
C GLN A 127 -4.23 16.54 0.36
N LYS A 128 -3.92 16.09 -0.87
CA LYS A 128 -4.63 16.55 -2.08
C LYS A 128 -6.11 16.13 -2.06
N LEU A 129 -6.42 14.91 -1.60
CA LEU A 129 -7.80 14.46 -1.45
C LEU A 129 -8.56 15.36 -0.48
N ARG A 130 -8.00 15.63 0.70
CA ARG A 130 -8.57 16.55 1.68
C ARG A 130 -8.87 17.93 1.10
N GLY A 131 -7.98 18.45 0.29
CA GLY A 131 -8.12 19.77 -0.37
C GLY A 131 -9.12 19.83 -1.52
N ARG A 132 -9.70 18.70 -1.96
CA ARG A 132 -10.70 18.69 -3.05
C ARG A 132 -12.05 19.28 -2.65
N GLN A 133 -12.40 19.21 -1.36
CA GLN A 133 -13.68 19.64 -0.83
C GLN A 133 -13.45 20.57 0.38
N GLN A 134 -14.29 21.59 0.53
CA GLN A 134 -14.26 22.46 1.70
C GLN A 134 -14.81 21.75 2.95
N THR A 135 -15.84 20.96 2.76
CA THR A 135 -16.48 20.16 3.80
C THR A 135 -16.71 18.74 3.32
N TRP A 136 -16.53 17.79 4.21
CA TRP A 136 -16.76 16.38 3.96
C TRP A 136 -17.96 15.90 4.79
N LYS A 137 -18.78 15.00 4.22
CA LYS A 137 -19.81 14.28 4.98
C LYS A 137 -19.14 13.57 6.15
N PRO A 138 -19.71 13.58 7.37
CA PRO A 138 -19.03 13.11 8.59
C PRO A 138 -18.44 11.70 8.48
N TRP A 139 -19.18 10.76 7.87
CA TRP A 139 -18.72 9.40 7.72
C TRP A 139 -17.55 9.26 6.71
N ILE A 140 -17.55 10.07 5.64
CA ILE A 140 -16.45 10.11 4.66
C ILE A 140 -15.21 10.73 5.28
N ASP A 141 -15.40 11.77 6.10
CA ASP A 141 -14.30 12.38 6.86
C ASP A 141 -13.62 11.36 7.77
N GLN A 142 -14.40 10.49 8.43
CA GLN A 142 -13.87 9.39 9.24
C GLN A 142 -13.13 8.34 8.40
N CYS A 143 -13.60 8.01 7.18
CA CYS A 143 -12.88 7.11 6.27
C CYS A 143 -11.48 7.68 5.93
N ILE A 144 -11.41 8.97 5.60
CA ILE A 144 -10.14 9.63 5.29
C ILE A 144 -9.25 9.67 6.54
N GLY A 145 -9.82 9.99 7.70
CA GLY A 145 -9.12 9.99 8.99
C GLY A 145 -8.53 8.62 9.35
N GLU A 146 -9.21 7.51 9.01
CA GLU A 146 -8.65 6.17 9.21
C GLU A 146 -7.41 5.94 8.37
N LEU A 147 -7.40 6.38 7.09
CA LEU A 147 -6.22 6.30 6.23
C LEU A 147 -5.05 7.14 6.78
N GLU A 148 -5.35 8.34 7.29
CA GLU A 148 -4.36 9.22 7.91
C GLU A 148 -3.77 8.60 9.17
N ASN A 149 -4.60 8.01 10.03
CA ASN A 149 -4.16 7.28 11.23
C ASN A 149 -3.28 6.06 10.90
N ASP A 150 -3.60 5.33 9.82
CA ASP A 150 -2.72 4.26 9.36
C ASP A 150 -1.35 4.79 8.93
N LEU A 151 -1.33 5.94 8.24
CA LEU A 151 -0.08 6.59 7.86
C LEU A 151 0.71 7.13 9.07
N GLU A 152 0.06 7.64 10.12
CA GLU A 152 0.74 8.03 11.36
C GLU A 152 1.40 6.84 12.04
N ARG A 153 0.82 5.65 11.90
CA ARG A 153 1.39 4.37 12.36
C ARG A 153 2.38 3.75 11.38
N GLU A 154 2.80 4.50 10.36
CA GLU A 154 3.71 4.04 9.30
C GLU A 154 3.21 2.81 8.54
N LYS A 155 1.89 2.66 8.39
CA LYS A 155 1.26 1.58 7.64
C LYS A 155 0.68 2.11 6.34
N ILE A 156 0.92 1.39 5.25
CA ILE A 156 0.22 1.64 3.98
C ILE A 156 -1.07 0.81 4.01
N PRO A 157 -2.25 1.46 3.98
CA PRO A 157 -3.54 0.77 3.94
C PRO A 157 -3.62 -0.20 2.76
N LYS A 158 -4.32 -1.33 2.94
CA LYS A 158 -4.43 -2.34 1.88
C LYS A 158 -5.00 -1.77 0.58
N ILE A 159 -6.03 -0.92 0.68
CA ILE A 159 -6.69 -0.26 -0.46
C ILE A 159 -5.75 0.67 -1.24
N CYS A 160 -4.68 1.16 -0.58
CA CYS A 160 -3.70 2.07 -1.16
C CYS A 160 -2.47 1.37 -1.74
N LYS A 161 -2.38 0.03 -1.68
CA LYS A 161 -1.22 -0.71 -2.21
C LYS A 161 -1.18 -0.75 -3.73
N ASP A 162 -2.37 -0.85 -4.36
CA ASP A 162 -2.51 -0.79 -5.79
C ASP A 162 -2.89 0.62 -6.23
N GLN A 163 -2.17 1.18 -7.21
CA GLN A 163 -2.33 2.56 -7.64
C GLN A 163 -3.72 2.81 -8.25
N GLU A 164 -4.20 1.89 -9.10
CA GLU A 164 -5.50 2.03 -9.77
C GLU A 164 -6.65 1.97 -8.77
N THR A 165 -6.64 0.98 -7.88
CA THR A 165 -7.64 0.79 -6.83
C THR A 165 -7.68 2.01 -5.89
N LYS A 166 -6.52 2.53 -5.49
CA LYS A 166 -6.41 3.74 -4.67
C LYS A 166 -7.05 4.95 -5.34
N GLU A 167 -6.75 5.20 -6.62
CA GLU A 167 -7.32 6.32 -7.35
C GLU A 167 -8.85 6.19 -7.48
N ILE A 168 -9.35 4.99 -7.76
CA ILE A 168 -10.77 4.70 -7.81
C ILE A 168 -11.42 4.96 -6.44
N TYR A 169 -10.79 4.51 -5.35
CA TYR A 169 -11.30 4.72 -4.00
C TYR A 169 -11.36 6.20 -3.62
N PHE A 170 -10.30 6.97 -3.87
CA PHE A 170 -10.27 8.40 -3.59
C PHE A 170 -11.30 9.18 -4.41
N ASN A 171 -11.46 8.84 -5.68
CA ASN A 171 -12.48 9.45 -6.53
C ASN A 171 -13.89 9.05 -6.09
N THR A 172 -14.06 7.83 -5.56
CA THR A 172 -15.34 7.38 -5.00
C THR A 172 -15.71 8.18 -3.76
N LEU A 173 -14.79 8.38 -2.81
CA LEU A 173 -15.05 9.21 -1.63
C LEU A 173 -15.42 10.64 -2.00
N ALA A 174 -14.69 11.23 -2.96
CA ALA A 174 -15.00 12.58 -3.45
C ALA A 174 -16.37 12.64 -4.15
N GLY A 175 -16.68 11.66 -4.99
CA GLY A 175 -17.97 11.56 -5.67
C GLY A 175 -19.14 11.37 -4.72
N LEU A 176 -19.01 10.50 -3.70
CA LEU A 176 -20.02 10.30 -2.66
C LEU A 176 -20.26 11.56 -1.81
N ASN A 177 -19.24 12.39 -1.66
CA ASN A 177 -19.37 13.68 -0.98
C ASN A 177 -20.20 14.68 -1.80
N GLU A 178 -20.11 14.63 -3.13
CA GLU A 178 -20.74 15.57 -4.05
C GLU A 178 -22.20 15.20 -4.40
N ILE A 179 -22.61 13.96 -4.25
CA ILE A 179 -23.97 13.57 -4.58
C ILE A 179 -24.96 14.08 -3.53
N GLU A 180 -25.98 14.79 -4.00
CA GLU A 180 -27.09 15.28 -3.18
C GLU A 180 -28.34 14.40 -3.36
N GLU A 181 -28.54 13.87 -4.58
CA GLU A 181 -29.64 12.98 -4.91
C GLU A 181 -29.11 11.57 -5.26
N PRO A 182 -29.87 10.52 -4.97
CA PRO A 182 -29.49 9.17 -5.31
C PRO A 182 -29.23 9.00 -6.83
N VAL A 183 -28.16 8.31 -7.17
CA VAL A 183 -27.76 8.04 -8.56
C VAL A 183 -27.53 6.55 -8.77
N SER A 184 -27.81 6.06 -9.97
CA SER A 184 -27.51 4.67 -10.27
C SER A 184 -26.01 4.39 -10.21
N ARG A 185 -25.63 3.20 -9.72
CA ARG A 185 -24.24 2.73 -9.63
C ARG A 185 -23.48 2.90 -10.95
N ARG A 186 -24.15 2.67 -12.09
CA ARG A 186 -23.56 2.82 -13.42
C ARG A 186 -23.28 4.28 -13.77
N ILE A 187 -24.22 5.17 -13.46
CA ILE A 187 -24.07 6.62 -13.69
C ILE A 187 -22.98 7.18 -12.79
N PHE A 188 -22.99 6.83 -11.50
CA PHE A 188 -21.96 7.21 -10.55
C PHE A 188 -20.57 6.81 -11.04
N SER A 189 -20.41 5.54 -11.40
CA SER A 189 -19.14 4.99 -11.87
C SER A 189 -18.65 5.68 -13.15
N LYS A 190 -19.57 5.98 -14.08
CA LYS A 190 -19.23 6.68 -15.33
C LYS A 190 -18.85 8.15 -15.07
N LYS A 191 -19.54 8.84 -14.16
CA LYS A 191 -19.32 10.25 -13.86
C LYS A 191 -18.00 10.48 -13.11
N TYR A 192 -17.73 9.70 -12.07
CA TYR A 192 -16.62 9.92 -11.16
C TYR A 192 -15.40 9.03 -11.41
N LEU A 193 -15.61 7.84 -12.00
CA LEU A 193 -14.54 6.83 -12.15
C LEU A 193 -14.19 6.52 -13.61
N LYS A 194 -14.76 7.26 -14.56
CA LYS A 194 -14.54 7.13 -16.02
C LYS A 194 -14.94 5.79 -16.64
N ASN A 195 -15.25 4.76 -15.85
CA ASN A 195 -15.64 3.43 -16.32
C ASN A 195 -16.84 2.93 -15.54
N SER A 196 -17.89 2.48 -16.26
CA SER A 196 -19.18 2.06 -15.67
C SER A 196 -19.12 0.86 -14.71
N LYS A 197 -18.02 0.13 -14.67
CA LYS A 197 -17.83 -1.06 -13.82
C LYS A 197 -16.74 -0.88 -12.74
N SER A 198 -16.03 0.26 -12.72
CA SER A 198 -14.91 0.46 -11.80
C SER A 198 -15.35 0.42 -10.34
N PHE A 199 -16.45 1.06 -9.99
CA PHE A 199 -16.98 1.03 -8.62
C PHE A 199 -17.19 -0.40 -8.13
N GLN A 200 -17.99 -1.18 -8.86
CA GLN A 200 -18.37 -2.55 -8.48
C GLN A 200 -17.17 -3.48 -8.36
N ARG A 201 -16.19 -3.35 -9.25
CA ARG A 201 -15.04 -4.27 -9.30
C ARG A 201 -13.94 -3.97 -8.32
N ALA A 202 -13.71 -2.69 -8.05
CA ALA A 202 -12.52 -2.28 -7.34
C ALA A 202 -12.78 -1.88 -5.88
N VAL A 203 -13.90 -1.21 -5.60
CA VAL A 203 -14.06 -0.54 -4.31
C VAL A 203 -15.41 -0.74 -3.61
N GLN A 204 -16.41 -1.35 -4.26
CA GLN A 204 -17.75 -1.49 -3.70
C GLN A 204 -17.74 -2.11 -2.29
N ASP A 205 -17.07 -3.26 -2.13
CA ASP A 205 -17.05 -3.97 -0.86
C ASP A 205 -16.36 -3.14 0.25
N LYS A 206 -15.31 -2.40 -0.13
CA LYS A 206 -14.64 -1.50 0.83
C LYS A 206 -15.55 -0.34 1.23
N ILE A 207 -16.26 0.26 0.29
CA ILE A 207 -17.20 1.36 0.56
C ILE A 207 -18.37 0.89 1.43
N ILE A 208 -18.92 -0.29 1.16
CA ILE A 208 -19.97 -0.88 2.02
C ILE A 208 -19.42 -1.10 3.44
N SER A 209 -18.24 -1.68 3.56
CA SER A 209 -17.59 -1.88 4.86
C SER A 209 -17.34 -0.56 5.59
N ASP A 210 -16.93 0.49 4.89
CA ASP A 210 -16.71 1.81 5.48
C ASP A 210 -18.02 2.49 5.88
N ALA A 211 -19.07 2.37 5.06
CA ALA A 211 -20.40 2.88 5.37
C ALA A 211 -20.95 2.20 6.64
N ARG A 212 -20.88 0.87 6.75
CA ARG A 212 -21.27 0.12 7.96
C ARG A 212 -20.50 0.55 9.20
N LYS A 213 -19.27 0.97 9.04
CA LYS A 213 -18.40 1.37 10.16
C LYS A 213 -18.63 2.81 10.62
N PHE A 214 -18.91 3.71 9.68
CA PHE A 214 -18.84 5.14 9.93
C PHE A 214 -20.11 5.93 9.60
N CYS A 215 -21.02 5.38 8.78
CA CYS A 215 -22.27 6.06 8.45
C CYS A 215 -23.32 5.76 9.52
N PRO A 216 -23.86 6.78 10.21
CA PRO A 216 -24.80 6.57 11.29
C PRO A 216 -26.17 6.02 10.82
N ASP A 217 -26.49 6.22 9.54
CA ASP A 217 -27.77 5.81 8.96
C ASP A 217 -27.70 4.37 8.40
N VAL A 218 -26.55 3.70 8.51
CA VAL A 218 -26.29 2.34 8.01
C VAL A 218 -26.14 1.39 9.19
N ASP A 219 -26.89 0.28 9.17
CA ASP A 219 -26.74 -0.77 10.17
C ASP A 219 -25.43 -1.58 9.92
N ALA A 220 -24.74 -1.88 11.00
CA ALA A 220 -23.51 -2.67 10.96
C ALA A 220 -23.78 -4.15 10.65
N ASP A 221 -25.01 -4.64 10.97
CA ASP A 221 -25.40 -6.04 10.79
C ASP A 221 -25.92 -6.27 9.36
N GLU A 222 -25.28 -7.21 8.67
CA GLU A 222 -25.66 -7.57 7.29
C GLU A 222 -26.99 -8.31 7.21
N GLU A 223 -27.42 -8.97 8.29
CA GLU A 223 -28.74 -9.62 8.36
C GLU A 223 -29.88 -8.58 8.50
N VAL A 224 -29.58 -7.39 9.06
CA VAL A 224 -30.54 -6.30 9.25
C VAL A 224 -30.64 -5.41 8.00
N MET A 225 -29.50 -5.06 7.41
CA MET A 225 -29.43 -4.20 6.23
C MET A 225 -28.51 -4.83 5.16
N GLY A 226 -29.08 -5.26 4.06
CA GLY A 226 -28.34 -5.87 2.95
C GLY A 226 -27.41 -4.90 2.23
N ASN A 227 -26.47 -5.42 1.44
CA ASN A 227 -25.46 -4.60 0.77
C ASN A 227 -26.05 -3.59 -0.24
N ASP A 228 -27.15 -3.94 -0.90
CA ASP A 228 -27.83 -3.02 -1.82
C ASP A 228 -28.59 -1.92 -1.06
N GLU A 229 -29.11 -2.21 0.13
CA GLU A 229 -29.73 -1.21 1.00
C GLU A 229 -28.70 -0.24 1.54
N VAL A 230 -27.50 -0.73 1.97
CA VAL A 230 -26.37 0.13 2.35
C VAL A 230 -25.98 1.07 1.21
N LEU A 231 -25.89 0.55 -0.02
CA LEU A 231 -25.57 1.39 -1.17
C LEU A 231 -26.63 2.45 -1.43
N SER A 232 -27.92 2.08 -1.31
CA SER A 232 -29.02 3.03 -1.45
C SER A 232 -28.96 4.14 -0.40
N GLU A 233 -28.66 3.78 0.85
CA GLU A 233 -28.56 4.76 1.95
C GLU A 233 -27.44 5.78 1.74
N ILE A 234 -26.31 5.36 1.17
CA ILE A 234 -25.23 6.28 0.82
C ILE A 234 -25.42 6.98 -0.54
N GLY A 235 -26.60 6.83 -1.18
CA GLY A 235 -27.00 7.50 -2.41
C GLY A 235 -26.58 6.79 -3.70
N ILE A 236 -26.24 5.50 -3.65
CA ILE A 236 -25.95 4.69 -4.85
C ILE A 236 -27.04 3.65 -5.03
N GLU A 237 -27.90 3.86 -6.01
CA GLU A 237 -29.00 2.92 -6.31
C GLU A 237 -28.55 1.77 -7.22
N THR A 238 -28.95 0.56 -6.84
CA THR A 238 -28.90 -0.62 -7.69
C THR A 238 -30.25 -0.80 -8.37
N TYR A 239 -30.40 -0.27 -9.56
CA TYR A 239 -31.62 -0.56 -10.34
C TYR A 239 -31.59 -2.02 -10.78
N HIS A 240 -32.68 -2.71 -10.52
CA HIS A 240 -32.97 -3.97 -11.19
C HIS A 240 -33.04 -3.71 -12.71
N GLN A 241 -32.62 -4.68 -13.51
CA GLN A 241 -32.61 -4.53 -14.96
C GLN A 241 -34.02 -4.11 -15.42
N GLU A 242 -34.15 -2.93 -16.03
CA GLU A 242 -35.36 -2.58 -16.78
C GLU A 242 -35.45 -3.48 -18.00
N LEU A 243 -36.47 -4.31 -18.03
CA LEU A 243 -36.80 -5.10 -19.20
C LEU A 243 -37.70 -4.25 -20.11
N SER A 244 -37.12 -3.73 -21.19
CA SER A 244 -37.92 -3.15 -22.25
C SER A 244 -38.57 -4.28 -23.07
N VAL A 245 -39.87 -4.47 -22.90
CA VAL A 245 -40.63 -5.47 -23.64
C VAL A 245 -41.30 -4.82 -24.84
N LYS A 246 -41.03 -5.33 -26.03
CA LYS A 246 -41.67 -4.92 -27.26
C LYS A 246 -42.76 -5.94 -27.63
N GLY A 247 -44.03 -5.56 -27.49
CA GLY A 247 -45.17 -6.44 -27.75
C GLY A 247 -46.08 -6.61 -26.54
N SER A 248 -47.13 -7.41 -26.71
CA SER A 248 -48.07 -7.74 -25.65
C SER A 248 -47.52 -8.86 -24.78
N LEU A 249 -47.35 -8.59 -23.48
CA LEU A 249 -46.87 -9.54 -22.47
C LEU A 249 -47.91 -9.66 -21.36
N GLN A 250 -48.26 -10.90 -20.98
CA GLN A 250 -49.07 -11.16 -19.80
C GLN A 250 -48.22 -11.81 -18.72
N PHE A 251 -48.22 -11.22 -17.53
CA PHE A 251 -47.47 -11.75 -16.38
C PHE A 251 -48.24 -11.51 -15.09
N GLU A 252 -47.86 -12.22 -14.04
CA GLU A 252 -48.47 -12.10 -12.72
C GLU A 252 -47.42 -11.46 -11.76
N LEU A 253 -47.83 -10.38 -11.11
CA LEU A 253 -47.02 -9.70 -10.12
C LEU A 253 -47.80 -9.58 -8.80
N ALA A 254 -47.29 -10.14 -7.74
CA ALA A 254 -47.91 -10.12 -6.42
C ALA A 254 -49.38 -10.58 -6.42
N GLY A 255 -49.71 -11.63 -7.20
CA GLY A 255 -51.05 -12.18 -7.35
C GLY A 255 -51.99 -11.42 -8.30
N ASN A 256 -51.52 -10.33 -8.92
CA ASN A 256 -52.27 -9.57 -9.91
C ASN A 256 -51.81 -9.90 -11.32
N LYS A 257 -52.78 -10.24 -12.21
CA LYS A 257 -52.48 -10.41 -13.62
C LYS A 257 -52.37 -9.05 -14.30
N ILE A 258 -51.20 -8.81 -14.92
CA ILE A 258 -50.89 -7.58 -15.65
C ILE A 258 -50.79 -7.95 -17.13
N ASP A 259 -51.56 -7.23 -17.98
CA ASP A 259 -51.49 -7.35 -19.43
C ASP A 259 -50.96 -6.04 -20.02
N THR A 260 -49.77 -6.11 -20.62
CA THR A 260 -49.12 -4.94 -21.22
C THR A 260 -49.80 -4.43 -22.47
N ALA A 261 -50.73 -5.20 -23.06
CA ALA A 261 -51.54 -4.73 -24.17
C ALA A 261 -52.45 -3.55 -23.79
N LEU A 262 -52.69 -3.35 -22.49
CA LEU A 262 -53.45 -2.22 -21.95
C LEU A 262 -52.65 -0.92 -21.86
N PHE A 263 -51.33 -0.98 -22.03
CA PHE A 263 -50.44 0.18 -21.96
C PHE A 263 -49.86 0.46 -23.35
N ALA A 264 -50.10 1.65 -23.88
CA ALA A 264 -49.61 2.04 -25.22
C ALA A 264 -48.07 2.10 -25.32
N TYR A 265 -47.36 2.30 -24.19
CA TYR A 265 -45.93 2.22 -24.01
C TYR A 265 -45.68 1.75 -22.57
N GLY A 266 -45.21 0.54 -22.39
CA GLY A 266 -44.91 0.00 -21.05
C GLY A 266 -43.41 -0.11 -20.83
N THR A 267 -42.89 0.67 -19.90
CA THR A 267 -41.66 0.33 -19.16
C THR A 267 -42.11 -0.30 -17.85
N ILE A 268 -41.75 -1.54 -17.60
CA ILE A 268 -41.99 -2.25 -16.34
C ILE A 268 -40.71 -2.33 -15.57
#